data_2792252fa72eabd0ff5ad37f516c801f
#
_entry.id   2792252fa72eabd0ff5ad37f516c801f
#
_cell.length_a   1.000
_cell.length_b   1.000
_cell.length_c   1.000
_cell.angle_alpha   90.00
_cell.angle_beta   90.00
_cell.angle_gamma   90.00
#
_symmetry.space_group_name_H-M   'P 1'
#
loop_
_entity.id
_entity.type
_entity.pdbx_description
1 polymer ?
#
loop_
_entity_poly.entity_id
_entity_poly.type
_entity_poly.pdbx_seq_one_letter_code
_entity_poly.pdbx_strand_id
1 'polypeptide(L)'
;MRAAKFIPPCKKIVFYGNADRDWKGRNMDKKHLYNPKDAYDFKLSKTMDEKVFLKKFKHALETGEKAKISARISNVDRALGTILGSEITKNLGDDVPADTFTVECIGSGGQSFGAFIPKGLTLTLEGDSNDYFGKGLSGGKLVVFPPENVQYKAEDNIIIGNVALYGATSGEAYINGMAGG
;
A
#
# COMPACT_ATOMS: atom_id res chain seq x y z
N MET A 1 2.06 -16.87 -20.84
CA MET A 1 3.16 -16.35 -19.98
C MET A 1 4.10 -17.50 -19.62
N ARG A 2 5.36 -17.41 -19.99
CA ARG A 2 6.37 -18.41 -19.57
C ARG A 2 7.05 -17.87 -18.32
N ALA A 3 7.20 -18.74 -17.30
CA ALA A 3 7.77 -18.40 -16.02
C ALA A 3 9.20 -17.85 -16.14
N ALA A 4 9.51 -16.84 -15.37
CA ALA A 4 10.87 -16.35 -15.21
C ALA A 4 11.73 -17.44 -14.55
N LYS A 5 12.88 -17.74 -15.12
CA LYS A 5 13.83 -18.70 -14.56
C LYS A 5 14.84 -17.97 -13.70
N PHE A 6 14.82 -18.23 -12.41
CA PHE A 6 15.77 -17.70 -11.45
C PHE A 6 17.07 -18.52 -11.52
N ILE A 7 18.20 -17.87 -11.76
CA ILE A 7 19.52 -18.53 -11.77
C ILE A 7 20.37 -17.95 -10.63
N PRO A 8 20.72 -18.75 -9.59
CA PRO A 8 21.64 -18.31 -8.57
C PRO A 8 23.11 -18.36 -9.05
N PRO A 9 23.97 -17.50 -8.52
CA PRO A 9 23.70 -16.37 -7.66
C PRO A 9 23.02 -15.25 -8.43
N CYS A 10 21.96 -14.69 -7.87
CA CYS A 10 21.10 -13.70 -8.50
C CYS A 10 21.83 -12.39 -8.87
N LYS A 11 22.55 -12.42 -9.95
CA LYS A 11 23.15 -11.21 -10.53
C LYS A 11 22.34 -10.67 -11.74
N LYS A 12 21.26 -11.39 -12.16
CA LYS A 12 20.56 -11.05 -13.39
C LYS A 12 19.15 -11.62 -13.42
N ILE A 13 18.15 -10.77 -13.65
CA ILE A 13 16.79 -11.19 -14.02
C ILE A 13 16.71 -11.18 -15.55
N VAL A 14 16.39 -12.32 -16.15
CA VAL A 14 16.20 -12.42 -17.59
C VAL A 14 14.72 -12.64 -17.89
N PHE A 15 14.10 -11.69 -18.57
CA PHE A 15 12.75 -11.80 -19.07
C PHE A 15 12.79 -12.40 -20.49
N TYR A 16 12.14 -13.52 -20.68
CA TYR A 16 11.94 -14.09 -22.02
C TYR A 16 10.61 -13.58 -22.57
N GLY A 17 10.67 -12.59 -23.43
CA GLY A 17 9.52 -12.14 -24.21
C GLY A 17 9.19 -13.12 -25.35
N ASN A 18 7.95 -13.07 -25.82
CA ASN A 18 7.41 -14.03 -26.80
C ASN A 18 7.97 -13.91 -28.21
N ALA A 19 8.86 -13.00 -28.53
CA ALA A 19 9.17 -12.68 -29.92
C ALA A 19 10.63 -12.80 -30.34
N ASP A 20 11.55 -12.98 -29.42
CA ASP A 20 12.95 -12.87 -29.83
C ASP A 20 13.63 -14.21 -29.96
N ARG A 21 13.49 -14.77 -31.18
CA ARG A 21 14.32 -15.92 -31.63
C ARG A 21 15.81 -15.56 -31.72
N ASP A 22 16.14 -14.29 -31.75
CA ASP A 22 17.51 -13.78 -32.05
C ASP A 22 18.30 -13.34 -30.81
N TRP A 23 17.85 -13.69 -29.59
CA TRP A 23 18.58 -13.29 -28.38
C TRP A 23 19.98 -13.93 -28.24
N LYS A 24 20.24 -15.00 -28.98
CA LYS A 24 21.53 -15.76 -29.02
C LYS A 24 22.68 -14.99 -29.67
N GLY A 25 22.73 -13.74 -29.66
CA GLY A 25 23.83 -12.97 -30.22
C GLY A 25 23.84 -11.53 -29.85
N ARG A 26 22.80 -11.08 -29.17
CA ARG A 26 22.79 -9.70 -28.69
C ARG A 26 23.76 -9.55 -27.52
N ASN A 27 24.84 -8.79 -27.76
CA ASN A 27 25.58 -8.18 -26.67
C ASN A 27 24.57 -7.44 -25.79
N MET A 28 24.19 -8.05 -24.68
CA MET A 28 23.39 -7.35 -23.69
C MET A 28 24.22 -6.17 -23.23
N ASP A 29 23.83 -4.99 -23.69
CA ASP A 29 24.44 -3.74 -23.33
C ASP A 29 24.61 -3.73 -21.80
N LYS A 30 25.79 -3.37 -21.31
CA LYS A 30 26.08 -3.30 -19.87
C LYS A 30 25.06 -2.46 -19.08
N LYS A 31 24.29 -1.63 -19.78
CA LYS A 31 23.17 -0.85 -19.27
C LYS A 31 22.04 -1.67 -18.63
N HIS A 32 21.89 -2.96 -18.99
CA HIS A 32 20.85 -3.83 -18.44
C HIS A 32 21.35 -4.72 -17.31
N LEU A 33 22.59 -4.60 -16.91
CA LEU A 33 23.11 -5.30 -15.75
C LEU A 33 22.81 -4.51 -14.48
N TYR A 34 22.40 -5.22 -13.41
CA TYR A 34 22.23 -4.61 -12.10
C TYR A 34 23.54 -3.91 -11.69
N ASN A 35 23.45 -2.62 -11.50
CA ASN A 35 24.53 -1.81 -10.97
C ASN A 35 24.08 -1.23 -9.61
N PRO A 36 24.70 -1.64 -8.49
CA PRO A 36 24.32 -1.12 -7.17
C PRO A 36 24.53 0.38 -7.00
N LYS A 37 25.29 1.02 -7.92
CA LYS A 37 25.47 2.48 -7.94
C LYS A 37 24.31 3.20 -8.64
N ASP A 38 23.52 2.51 -9.47
CA ASP A 38 22.34 3.04 -10.16
C ASP A 38 21.10 2.75 -9.33
N ALA A 39 21.05 3.22 -8.08
CA ALA A 39 19.89 3.07 -7.23
C ALA A 39 18.69 3.82 -7.83
N TYR A 40 17.59 3.09 -8.09
CA TYR A 40 16.36 3.72 -8.54
C TYR A 40 15.75 4.56 -7.43
N ASP A 41 15.51 5.83 -7.70
CA ASP A 41 14.80 6.72 -6.77
C ASP A 41 13.29 6.47 -6.85
N PHE A 42 12.73 5.77 -5.87
CA PHE A 42 11.30 5.53 -5.73
C PHE A 42 10.51 6.78 -5.31
N LYS A 43 11.19 7.90 -5.08
CA LYS A 43 10.57 9.18 -4.67
C LYS A 43 9.69 9.05 -3.43
N LEU A 44 10.08 8.22 -2.47
CA LEU A 44 9.33 7.95 -1.25
C LEU A 44 9.04 9.24 -0.46
N SER A 45 9.97 10.19 -0.48
CA SER A 45 9.80 11.51 0.14
C SER A 45 8.60 12.32 -0.40
N LYS A 46 8.03 11.90 -1.55
CA LYS A 46 6.85 12.54 -2.14
C LYS A 46 5.51 11.91 -1.72
N THR A 47 5.54 10.78 -1.03
CA THR A 47 4.33 10.09 -0.54
C THR A 47 3.62 10.90 0.55
N MET A 48 2.32 10.65 0.73
CA MET A 48 1.53 11.24 1.83
C MET A 48 2.07 10.82 3.19
N ASP A 49 2.51 9.58 3.33
CA ASP A 49 3.10 9.05 4.56
C ASP A 49 4.29 9.92 4.99
N GLU A 50 5.26 10.14 4.10
CA GLU A 50 6.47 10.92 4.38
C GLU A 50 6.20 12.42 4.57
N LYS A 51 5.36 13.01 3.70
CA LYS A 51 5.10 14.45 3.73
C LYS A 51 4.25 14.89 4.90
N VAL A 52 3.27 14.07 5.29
CA VAL A 52 2.21 14.45 6.21
C VAL A 52 2.17 13.55 7.43
N PHE A 53 2.03 12.23 7.25
CA PHE A 53 1.71 11.34 8.37
C PHE A 53 2.85 11.22 9.36
N LEU A 54 4.07 10.96 8.92
CA LEU A 54 5.22 10.84 9.81
C LEU A 54 5.48 12.12 10.59
N LYS A 55 5.25 13.28 9.98
CA LYS A 55 5.42 14.56 10.66
C LYS A 55 4.35 14.79 11.73
N LYS A 56 3.09 14.51 11.40
CA LYS A 56 1.96 14.71 12.32
C LYS A 56 1.96 13.69 13.45
N PHE A 57 2.42 12.47 13.20
CA PHE A 57 2.50 11.41 14.21
C PHE A 57 3.85 11.33 14.92
N LYS A 58 4.78 12.28 14.68
CA LYS A 58 6.12 12.21 15.26
C LYS A 58 6.10 11.94 16.77
N HIS A 59 5.35 12.71 17.54
CA HIS A 59 5.25 12.53 18.98
C HIS A 59 4.63 11.16 19.35
N ALA A 60 3.55 10.77 18.70
CA ALA A 60 2.92 9.47 18.94
C ALA A 60 3.84 8.28 18.59
N LEU A 61 4.68 8.40 17.57
CA LEU A 61 5.68 7.39 17.21
C LEU A 61 6.78 7.26 18.28
N GLU A 62 7.08 8.33 19.00
CA GLU A 62 8.08 8.35 20.09
C GLU A 62 7.50 7.84 21.41
N THR A 63 6.22 8.13 21.69
CA THR A 63 5.59 7.89 23.01
C THR A 63 4.61 6.73 23.05
N GLY A 64 4.06 6.32 21.91
CA GLY A 64 2.96 5.36 21.84
C GLY A 64 1.60 5.94 22.24
N GLU A 65 1.49 7.25 22.43
CA GLU A 65 0.22 7.90 22.74
C GLU A 65 -0.75 7.86 21.57
N LYS A 66 -2.05 7.81 21.89
CA LYS A 66 -3.10 7.82 20.87
C LYS A 66 -3.11 9.14 20.11
N ALA A 67 -3.12 9.06 18.79
CA ALA A 67 -3.19 10.23 17.93
C ALA A 67 -4.10 9.98 16.72
N LYS A 68 -4.78 11.05 16.30
CA LYS A 68 -5.72 11.03 15.17
C LYS A 68 -5.47 12.21 14.25
N ILE A 69 -5.47 11.96 12.96
CA ILE A 69 -5.35 13.00 11.94
C ILE A 69 -6.38 12.80 10.83
N SER A 70 -6.69 13.88 10.11
CA SER A 70 -7.50 13.83 8.89
C SER A 70 -6.68 14.30 7.69
N ALA A 71 -6.92 13.69 6.52
CA ALA A 71 -6.23 14.02 5.28
C ALA A 71 -7.15 13.87 4.06
N ARG A 72 -7.04 14.79 3.12
CA ARG A 72 -7.60 14.61 1.78
C ARG A 72 -6.60 13.84 0.93
N ILE A 73 -7.08 12.84 0.22
CA ILE A 73 -6.27 11.95 -0.61
C ILE A 73 -6.84 11.84 -2.02
N SER A 74 -6.03 11.37 -2.93
CA SER A 74 -6.42 11.09 -4.30
C SER A 74 -5.88 9.74 -4.77
N ASN A 75 -6.36 9.24 -5.89
CA ASN A 75 -5.98 7.94 -6.45
C ASN A 75 -4.49 7.84 -6.87
N VAL A 76 -3.75 8.93 -6.86
CA VAL A 76 -2.29 8.92 -7.07
C VAL A 76 -1.49 8.67 -5.78
N ASP A 77 -2.15 8.76 -4.62
CA ASP A 77 -1.56 8.45 -3.32
C ASP A 77 -1.57 6.93 -3.09
N ARG A 78 -0.62 6.25 -3.72
CA ARG A 78 -0.50 4.78 -3.71
C ARG A 78 0.16 4.27 -2.45
N ALA A 79 -0.19 3.04 -2.05
CA ALA A 79 0.36 2.34 -0.88
C ALA A 79 0.31 3.19 0.41
N LEU A 80 -0.75 4.00 0.54
CA LEU A 80 -0.96 4.89 1.68
C LEU A 80 -1.05 4.09 2.97
N GLY A 81 -0.32 4.51 4.00
CA GLY A 81 -0.24 3.86 5.29
C GLY A 81 0.90 2.84 5.42
N THR A 82 1.51 2.41 4.32
CA THR A 82 2.56 1.37 4.35
C THR A 82 3.84 1.86 5.06
N ILE A 83 4.30 3.07 4.75
CA ILE A 83 5.50 3.63 5.38
C ILE A 83 5.21 3.98 6.85
N LEU A 84 4.05 4.59 7.13
CA LEU A 84 3.62 4.84 8.49
C LEU A 84 3.56 3.55 9.31
N GLY A 85 2.98 2.48 8.77
CA GLY A 85 2.93 1.17 9.41
C GLY A 85 4.32 0.61 9.72
N SER A 86 5.27 0.74 8.79
CA SER A 86 6.66 0.35 9.00
C SER A 86 7.30 1.13 10.15
N GLU A 87 7.09 2.43 10.22
CA GLU A 87 7.64 3.26 11.30
C GLU A 87 6.99 2.98 12.66
N ILE A 88 5.70 2.66 12.70
CA ILE A 88 5.02 2.21 13.92
C ILE A 88 5.71 0.94 14.46
N THR A 89 5.87 -0.09 13.64
CA THR A 89 6.51 -1.35 14.08
C THR A 89 7.97 -1.14 14.48
N LYS A 90 8.73 -0.31 13.76
CA LYS A 90 10.12 -0.02 14.11
C LYS A 90 10.27 0.67 15.46
N ASN A 91 9.40 1.59 15.79
CA ASN A 91 9.53 2.41 17.01
C ASN A 91 8.85 1.77 18.22
N LEU A 92 7.71 1.09 18.03
CA LEU A 92 6.85 0.62 19.11
C LEU A 92 6.68 -0.91 19.15
N GLY A 93 7.21 -1.65 18.16
CA GLY A 93 7.07 -3.11 18.06
C GLY A 93 5.71 -3.56 17.55
N ASP A 94 5.39 -4.83 17.79
CA ASP A 94 4.24 -5.51 17.16
C ASP A 94 2.96 -5.49 18.02
N ASP A 95 3.03 -5.10 19.30
CA ASP A 95 1.89 -5.13 20.22
C ASP A 95 1.35 -3.74 20.56
N VAL A 96 1.16 -2.93 19.53
CA VAL A 96 0.58 -1.59 19.67
C VAL A 96 -0.94 -1.72 19.89
N PRO A 97 -1.53 -1.06 20.92
CA PRO A 97 -2.96 -1.11 21.15
C PRO A 97 -3.77 -0.65 19.93
N ALA A 98 -4.94 -1.26 19.71
CA ALA A 98 -5.81 -0.88 18.59
C ALA A 98 -6.16 0.62 18.65
N ASP A 99 -6.29 1.23 17.45
CA ASP A 99 -6.66 2.64 17.29
C ASP A 99 -5.69 3.64 17.99
N THR A 100 -4.42 3.25 18.15
CA THR A 100 -3.38 4.16 18.64
C THR A 100 -3.08 5.24 17.59
N PHE A 101 -2.97 4.83 16.33
CA PHE A 101 -2.80 5.72 15.19
C PHE A 101 -4.06 5.66 14.31
N THR A 102 -4.75 6.78 14.17
CA THR A 102 -5.95 6.84 13.33
C THR A 102 -5.77 7.91 12.24
N VAL A 103 -5.96 7.52 10.99
CA VAL A 103 -5.99 8.44 9.85
C VAL A 103 -7.37 8.41 9.22
N GLU A 104 -8.05 9.54 9.23
CA GLU A 104 -9.32 9.73 8.51
C GLU A 104 -9.05 10.34 7.15
N CYS A 105 -9.27 9.55 6.11
CA CYS A 105 -9.06 9.94 4.73
C CYS A 105 -10.40 10.30 4.06
N ILE A 106 -10.38 11.34 3.23
CA ILE A 106 -11.51 11.74 2.39
C ILE A 106 -11.01 11.81 0.94
N GLY A 107 -11.68 11.11 0.04
CA GLY A 107 -11.37 11.11 -1.39
C GLY A 107 -11.24 9.70 -1.98
N SER A 108 -10.37 9.52 -2.95
CA SER A 108 -10.14 8.23 -3.60
C SER A 108 -8.81 7.63 -3.17
N GLY A 109 -8.83 6.46 -2.56
CA GLY A 109 -7.64 5.69 -2.24
C GLY A 109 -6.99 5.12 -3.49
N GLY A 110 -5.70 5.34 -3.65
CA GLY A 110 -4.93 4.79 -4.76
C GLY A 110 -4.68 3.29 -4.62
N GLN A 111 -3.93 2.76 -5.57
CA GLN A 111 -3.50 1.36 -5.58
C GLN A 111 -2.89 0.97 -4.22
N SER A 112 -3.29 -0.19 -3.68
CA SER A 112 -2.74 -0.74 -2.43
C SER A 112 -2.97 0.15 -1.19
N PHE A 113 -4.12 0.83 -1.11
CA PHE A 113 -4.51 1.57 0.09
C PHE A 113 -4.50 0.65 1.32
N GLY A 114 -3.82 1.04 2.39
CA GLY A 114 -3.72 0.25 3.61
C GLY A 114 -2.88 -1.03 3.49
N ALA A 115 -2.00 -1.12 2.49
CA ALA A 115 -1.16 -2.30 2.34
C ALA A 115 -0.20 -2.47 3.52
N PHE A 116 -0.13 -3.69 4.05
CA PHE A 116 0.80 -4.13 5.11
C PHE A 116 0.65 -3.39 6.44
N ILE A 117 -0.46 -2.70 6.69
CA ILE A 117 -0.61 -1.96 7.94
C ILE A 117 -0.68 -2.91 9.15
N PRO A 118 0.11 -2.60 10.22
CA PRO A 118 0.20 -3.42 11.40
C PRO A 118 -0.89 -3.08 12.43
N LYS A 119 -0.97 -3.90 13.47
CA LYS A 119 -1.77 -3.63 14.67
C LYS A 119 -1.48 -2.21 15.20
N GLY A 120 -2.50 -1.53 15.69
CA GLY A 120 -2.41 -0.16 16.19
C GLY A 120 -2.71 0.92 15.16
N LEU A 121 -2.63 0.62 13.85
CA LEU A 121 -2.97 1.58 12.79
C LEU A 121 -4.38 1.34 12.24
N THR A 122 -5.19 2.38 12.26
CA THR A 122 -6.53 2.41 11.67
C THR A 122 -6.58 3.45 10.56
N LEU A 123 -6.99 3.03 9.37
CA LEU A 123 -7.28 3.92 8.25
C LEU A 123 -8.77 3.89 7.95
N THR A 124 -9.40 5.05 7.99
CA THR A 124 -10.80 5.24 7.59
C THR A 124 -10.84 6.03 6.30
N LEU A 125 -11.61 5.58 5.32
CA LEU A 125 -11.76 6.23 4.02
C LEU A 125 -13.23 6.54 3.74
N GLU A 126 -13.57 7.80 3.74
CA GLU A 126 -14.80 8.31 3.16
C GLU A 126 -14.57 8.52 1.65
N GLY A 127 -15.01 7.56 0.84
CA GLY A 127 -14.75 7.54 -0.60
C GLY A 127 -14.65 6.14 -1.16
N ASP A 128 -13.77 5.94 -2.11
CA ASP A 128 -13.53 4.66 -2.80
C ASP A 128 -12.02 4.33 -2.85
N SER A 129 -11.68 3.12 -3.22
CA SER A 129 -10.29 2.70 -3.35
C SER A 129 -10.05 1.85 -4.60
N ASN A 130 -8.87 1.96 -5.16
CA ASN A 130 -8.41 1.15 -6.29
C ASN A 130 -8.09 -0.29 -5.84
N ASP A 131 -7.45 -1.07 -6.73
CA ASP A 131 -7.10 -2.47 -6.50
C ASP A 131 -6.12 -2.67 -5.34
N TYR A 132 -6.04 -3.90 -4.85
CA TYR A 132 -5.17 -4.33 -3.75
C TYR A 132 -5.43 -3.60 -2.42
N PHE A 133 -6.67 -3.17 -2.18
CA PHE A 133 -7.09 -2.66 -0.87
C PHE A 133 -6.71 -3.64 0.24
N GLY A 134 -5.98 -3.18 1.24
CA GLY A 134 -5.56 -4.00 2.38
C GLY A 134 -4.63 -5.16 2.03
N LYS A 135 -3.91 -5.11 0.91
CA LYS A 135 -2.91 -6.13 0.57
C LYS A 135 -1.96 -6.37 1.72
N GLY A 136 -1.81 -7.64 2.13
CA GLY A 136 -0.89 -8.01 3.21
C GLY A 136 -1.26 -7.40 4.58
N LEU A 137 -2.53 -7.06 4.82
CA LEU A 137 -3.01 -6.55 6.11
C LEU A 137 -2.50 -7.43 7.25
N SER A 138 -1.83 -6.83 8.23
CA SER A 138 -1.07 -7.51 9.27
C SER A 138 -1.46 -7.04 10.69
N GLY A 139 -2.76 -6.97 10.95
CA GLY A 139 -3.30 -6.61 12.27
C GLY A 139 -3.93 -5.22 12.36
N GLY A 140 -3.79 -4.39 11.34
CA GLY A 140 -4.41 -3.06 11.27
C GLY A 140 -5.92 -3.12 11.01
N LYS A 141 -6.55 -1.95 11.01
CA LYS A 141 -7.98 -1.80 10.74
C LYS A 141 -8.20 -0.90 9.54
N LEU A 142 -9.03 -1.35 8.62
CA LEU A 142 -9.46 -0.61 7.44
C LEU A 142 -10.97 -0.42 7.47
N VAL A 143 -11.42 0.80 7.21
CA VAL A 143 -12.83 1.15 7.10
C VAL A 143 -13.01 1.96 5.82
N VAL A 144 -13.95 1.57 4.95
CA VAL A 144 -14.29 2.34 3.75
C VAL A 144 -15.81 2.40 3.59
N PHE A 145 -16.29 3.61 3.31
CA PHE A 145 -17.70 3.89 3.09
C PHE A 145 -17.88 5.07 2.13
N PRO A 146 -19.00 5.12 1.39
CA PRO A 146 -19.28 6.23 0.49
C PRO A 146 -19.60 7.50 1.28
N PRO A 147 -19.39 8.70 0.69
CA PRO A 147 -19.85 9.96 1.28
C PRO A 147 -21.36 9.96 1.56
N GLU A 148 -21.78 10.67 2.61
CA GLU A 148 -23.19 10.70 3.02
C GLU A 148 -24.16 11.25 1.93
N ASN A 149 -23.67 12.13 1.05
CA ASN A 149 -24.49 12.80 0.06
C ASN A 149 -24.58 12.11 -1.30
N VAL A 150 -24.22 10.83 -1.39
CA VAL A 150 -24.33 10.07 -2.66
C VAL A 150 -25.78 9.65 -2.93
N GLN A 151 -26.16 9.63 -4.21
CA GLN A 151 -27.51 9.26 -4.65
C GLN A 151 -27.66 7.79 -5.00
N TYR A 152 -26.61 7.01 -4.83
CA TYR A 152 -26.62 5.57 -5.09
C TYR A 152 -26.65 4.76 -3.78
N LYS A 153 -27.10 3.53 -3.87
CA LYS A 153 -27.06 2.59 -2.76
C LYS A 153 -25.66 1.95 -2.69
N ALA A 154 -25.08 1.92 -1.51
CA ALA A 154 -23.74 1.37 -1.32
C ALA A 154 -23.64 -0.10 -1.74
N GLU A 155 -24.68 -0.90 -1.42
CA GLU A 155 -24.75 -2.32 -1.74
C GLU A 155 -24.80 -2.63 -3.25
N ASP A 156 -25.12 -1.65 -4.10
CA ASP A 156 -25.23 -1.81 -5.55
C ASP A 156 -23.97 -1.29 -6.29
N ASN A 157 -22.96 -0.79 -5.55
CA ASN A 157 -21.83 -0.12 -6.17
C ASN A 157 -20.49 -0.64 -5.65
N ILE A 158 -19.54 -0.79 -6.56
CA ILE A 158 -18.16 -1.15 -6.23
C ILE A 158 -17.47 0.03 -5.56
N ILE A 159 -16.98 -0.17 -4.33
CA ILE A 159 -16.28 0.84 -3.55
C ILE A 159 -14.79 0.54 -3.40
N ILE A 160 -14.39 -0.72 -3.52
CA ILE A 160 -12.99 -1.14 -3.58
C ILE A 160 -12.74 -1.96 -4.84
N GLY A 161 -11.56 -1.82 -5.43
CA GLY A 161 -11.18 -2.52 -6.65
C GLY A 161 -10.94 -4.02 -6.46
N ASN A 162 -10.28 -4.63 -7.44
CA ASN A 162 -10.03 -6.07 -7.48
C ASN A 162 -8.93 -6.48 -6.49
N VAL A 163 -8.86 -7.78 -6.19
CA VAL A 163 -7.78 -8.41 -5.39
C VAL A 163 -7.67 -7.78 -3.99
N ALA A 164 -8.81 -7.47 -3.38
CA ALA A 164 -8.85 -6.96 -2.02
C ALA A 164 -8.31 -7.99 -1.01
N LEU A 165 -7.59 -7.51 0.02
CA LEU A 165 -7.03 -8.31 1.12
C LEU A 165 -6.08 -9.43 0.68
N TYR A 166 -5.50 -9.35 -0.52
CA TYR A 166 -4.55 -10.35 -1.01
C TYR A 166 -3.37 -10.53 -0.04
N GLY A 167 -3.19 -11.77 0.44
CA GLY A 167 -2.10 -12.09 1.38
C GLY A 167 -2.28 -11.50 2.78
N ALA A 168 -3.47 -11.03 3.16
CA ALA A 168 -3.76 -10.59 4.52
C ALA A 168 -3.63 -11.76 5.50
N THR A 169 -3.01 -11.53 6.65
CA THR A 169 -2.77 -12.53 7.69
C THR A 169 -3.58 -12.30 8.95
N SER A 170 -3.89 -11.03 9.26
CA SER A 170 -4.68 -10.63 10.42
C SER A 170 -5.16 -9.19 10.27
N GLY A 171 -6.10 -8.77 11.12
CA GLY A 171 -6.65 -7.41 11.11
C GLY A 171 -8.14 -7.39 10.83
N GLU A 172 -8.66 -6.19 10.62
CA GLU A 172 -10.09 -5.95 10.41
C GLU A 172 -10.29 -5.11 9.15
N ALA A 173 -11.30 -5.45 8.36
CA ALA A 173 -11.71 -4.66 7.19
C ALA A 173 -13.24 -4.52 7.16
N TYR A 174 -13.72 -3.29 7.20
CA TYR A 174 -15.13 -2.92 7.16
C TYR A 174 -15.40 -2.16 5.87
N ILE A 175 -16.23 -2.74 5.00
CA ILE A 175 -16.48 -2.24 3.65
C ILE A 175 -17.98 -2.03 3.50
N ASN A 176 -18.41 -0.78 3.36
CA ASN A 176 -19.79 -0.44 3.04
C ASN A 176 -19.94 -0.22 1.54
N GLY A 177 -20.18 -1.31 0.81
CA GLY A 177 -20.25 -1.35 -0.64
C GLY A 177 -19.79 -2.70 -1.18
N MET A 178 -19.68 -2.83 -2.51
CA MET A 178 -19.18 -4.04 -3.16
C MET A 178 -17.67 -3.98 -3.37
N ALA A 179 -17.04 -5.14 -3.36
CA ALA A 179 -15.67 -5.32 -3.82
C ALA A 179 -15.67 -5.71 -5.31
N GLY A 180 -14.63 -5.30 -6.03
CA GLY A 180 -14.30 -5.87 -7.33
C GLY A 180 -13.97 -7.36 -7.23
N GLY A 181 -13.84 -8.04 -8.36
CA GLY A 181 -13.58 -9.48 -8.44
C GLY A 181 -12.20 -9.92 -7.94
#